data_9f601308732feac2242763f867b92807
#
_entry.id   9f601308732feac2242763f867b92807
#
_cell.length_a   1.000
_cell.length_b   1.000
_cell.length_c   1.000
_cell.angle_alpha   90.00
_cell.angle_beta   90.00
_cell.angle_gamma   90.00
#
_symmetry.space_group_name_H-M   'P 1'
#
loop_
_entity.id
_entity.type
_entity.pdbx_description
1 polymer ?
#
loop_
_entity_poly.entity_id
_entity_poly.type
_entity_poly.pdbx_seq_one_letter_code
_entity_poly.pdbx_strand_id
1 'polypeptide(L)'
;MDIRAIVCDVDGTLLTSKQVVDEKTVASIKKARSKGILFGICTGRDADSVRNHMKSWGIEGCIDFVVGSGGSEIDDYILNLYQENHTLSPDLIKEIMNHYKDMDCNFTICHEGILYAPKDDDYIRNMAEGDGIEYRVVDFDTFLTRPYRKLMIICNPSYMPQIVERSQAFKNKDYKASALVTTSFLYEYMDPHVSKSSGLKEALSLHNISMSQCMAFGDEDNDIDNMK
;
A
#
# COMPACT_ATOMS: atom_id res chain seq x y z
N MET A 1 0.71 23.29 -20.18
CA MET A 1 0.31 22.51 -18.99
C MET A 1 1.31 22.87 -17.91
N ASP A 2 0.85 23.34 -16.76
CA ASP A 2 1.73 23.74 -15.65
C ASP A 2 1.83 22.56 -14.67
N ILE A 3 2.86 21.75 -14.84
CA ILE A 3 3.10 20.58 -13.99
C ILE A 3 3.72 21.04 -12.68
N ARG A 4 3.07 20.72 -11.55
CA ARG A 4 3.47 21.08 -10.20
C ARG A 4 3.84 19.88 -9.34
N ALA A 5 3.44 18.67 -9.74
CA ALA A 5 3.81 17.42 -9.08
C ALA A 5 4.15 16.33 -10.11
N ILE A 6 5.07 15.47 -9.74
CA ILE A 6 5.40 14.22 -10.43
C ILE A 6 5.24 13.10 -9.42
N VAL A 7 4.55 12.03 -9.81
CA VAL A 7 4.31 10.86 -8.97
C VAL A 7 4.72 9.60 -9.71
N CYS A 8 5.34 8.68 -9.00
CA CYS A 8 5.84 7.45 -9.59
C CYS A 8 5.43 6.24 -8.73
N ASP A 9 4.97 5.16 -9.37
CA ASP A 9 4.93 3.86 -8.71
C ASP A 9 6.35 3.33 -8.44
N VAL A 10 6.48 2.38 -7.52
CA VAL A 10 7.78 1.85 -7.08
C VAL A 10 8.18 0.64 -7.90
N ASP A 11 7.40 -0.43 -7.79
CA ASP A 11 7.74 -1.74 -8.32
C ASP A 11 7.44 -1.80 -9.83
N GLY A 12 8.45 -2.14 -10.64
CA GLY A 12 8.30 -2.13 -12.11
C GLY A 12 8.46 -0.77 -12.77
N THR A 13 8.34 0.34 -12.03
CA THR A 13 8.41 1.69 -12.58
C THR A 13 9.63 2.48 -12.09
N LEU A 14 9.71 2.79 -10.79
CA LEU A 14 10.82 3.60 -10.25
C LEU A 14 12.08 2.76 -10.02
N LEU A 15 11.91 1.51 -9.55
CA LEU A 15 13.00 0.60 -9.27
C LEU A 15 13.45 -0.16 -10.50
N THR A 16 14.77 -0.26 -10.68
CA THR A 16 15.38 -1.17 -11.66
C THR A 16 15.30 -2.62 -11.19
N SER A 17 15.64 -3.56 -12.06
CA SER A 17 15.78 -5.00 -11.70
C SER A 17 16.81 -5.25 -10.59
N LYS A 18 17.67 -4.27 -10.27
CA LYS A 18 18.64 -4.34 -9.17
C LYS A 18 18.09 -3.78 -7.85
N GLN A 19 16.80 -3.45 -7.78
CA GLN A 19 16.15 -2.84 -6.63
C GLN A 19 16.81 -1.51 -6.18
N VAL A 20 17.22 -0.70 -7.15
CA VAL A 20 17.75 0.66 -6.93
C VAL A 20 17.16 1.60 -7.98
N VAL A 21 17.11 2.88 -7.67
CA VAL A 21 16.73 3.92 -8.64
C VAL A 21 17.96 4.31 -9.46
N ASP A 22 17.81 4.39 -10.77
CA ASP A 22 18.89 4.79 -11.68
C ASP A 22 19.38 6.21 -11.37
N GLU A 23 20.70 6.44 -11.41
CA GLU A 23 21.31 7.73 -11.08
C GLU A 23 20.79 8.89 -11.94
N LYS A 24 20.44 8.63 -13.22
CA LYS A 24 19.87 9.66 -14.11
C LYS A 24 18.46 10.02 -13.69
N THR A 25 17.69 9.03 -13.20
CA THR A 25 16.37 9.25 -12.62
C THR A 25 16.48 10.09 -11.36
N VAL A 26 17.39 9.76 -10.43
CA VAL A 26 17.64 10.55 -9.23
C VAL A 26 18.02 11.99 -9.57
N ALA A 27 18.92 12.19 -10.58
CA ALA A 27 19.30 13.52 -11.03
C ALA A 27 18.11 14.30 -11.62
N SER A 28 17.22 13.62 -12.35
CA SER A 28 16.01 14.21 -12.93
C SER A 28 15.01 14.62 -11.84
N ILE A 29 14.81 13.80 -10.81
CA ILE A 29 13.97 14.10 -9.65
C ILE A 29 14.51 15.36 -8.93
N LYS A 30 15.81 15.40 -8.63
CA LYS A 30 16.45 16.57 -8.00
C LYS A 30 16.29 17.83 -8.83
N LYS A 31 16.41 17.71 -10.16
CA LYS A 31 16.20 18.82 -11.09
C LYS A 31 14.75 19.31 -11.12
N ALA A 32 13.77 18.40 -11.08
CA ALA A 32 12.35 18.78 -11.00
C ALA A 32 12.06 19.51 -9.69
N ARG A 33 12.51 18.96 -8.56
CA ARG A 33 12.34 19.57 -7.23
C ARG A 33 13.01 20.95 -7.11
N SER A 34 14.16 21.15 -7.72
CA SER A 34 14.84 22.47 -7.75
C SER A 34 14.05 23.55 -8.51
N LYS A 35 13.04 23.14 -9.29
CA LYS A 35 12.09 24.04 -9.98
C LYS A 35 10.76 24.21 -9.22
N GLY A 36 10.67 23.69 -8.01
CA GLY A 36 9.45 23.74 -7.19
C GLY A 36 8.40 22.70 -7.57
N ILE A 37 8.75 21.67 -8.37
CA ILE A 37 7.86 20.56 -8.69
C ILE A 37 8.02 19.52 -7.59
N LEU A 38 6.91 19.12 -6.93
CA LEU A 38 6.91 18.07 -5.92
C LEU A 38 7.18 16.71 -6.56
N PHE A 39 7.89 15.85 -5.85
CA PHE A 39 8.05 14.46 -6.25
C PHE A 39 7.50 13.52 -5.18
N GLY A 40 6.48 12.73 -5.54
CA GLY A 40 5.82 11.76 -4.68
C GLY A 40 5.97 10.32 -5.18
N ILE A 41 5.73 9.41 -4.27
CA ILE A 41 5.55 7.96 -4.55
C ILE A 41 4.07 7.64 -4.37
N CYS A 42 3.52 6.77 -5.25
CA CYS A 42 2.17 6.22 -5.12
C CYS A 42 2.22 4.71 -5.33
N THR A 43 2.09 3.92 -4.25
CA THR A 43 2.43 2.49 -4.24
C THR A 43 1.45 1.65 -3.43
N GLY A 44 1.41 0.35 -3.72
CA GLY A 44 0.74 -0.64 -2.87
C GLY A 44 1.48 -0.94 -1.55
N ARG A 45 2.78 -0.58 -1.47
CA ARG A 45 3.58 -0.74 -0.25
C ARG A 45 3.12 0.24 0.83
N ASP A 46 3.32 -0.14 2.09
CA ASP A 46 3.09 0.77 3.22
C ASP A 46 4.16 1.88 3.24
N ALA A 47 3.81 3.07 3.71
CA ALA A 47 4.73 4.22 3.76
C ALA A 47 5.97 3.94 4.62
N ASP A 48 5.83 3.15 5.69
CA ASP A 48 6.96 2.71 6.52
C ASP A 48 7.94 1.82 5.71
N SER A 49 7.43 0.91 4.89
CA SER A 49 8.26 0.10 3.98
C SER A 49 9.02 0.99 3.01
N VAL A 50 8.36 1.97 2.38
CA VAL A 50 9.02 2.96 1.51
C VAL A 50 10.12 3.70 2.26
N ARG A 51 9.82 4.23 3.45
CA ARG A 51 10.76 4.99 4.28
C ARG A 51 12.01 4.19 4.62
N ASN A 52 11.84 2.93 5.01
CA ASN A 52 12.94 2.03 5.38
C ASN A 52 13.86 1.73 4.20
N HIS A 53 13.33 1.75 2.97
CA HIS A 53 14.09 1.42 1.76
C HIS A 53 14.68 2.64 1.02
N MET A 54 14.28 3.88 1.31
CA MET A 54 14.72 5.07 0.59
C MET A 54 16.25 5.16 0.45
N LYS A 55 16.98 4.81 1.50
CA LYS A 55 18.44 4.84 1.51
C LYS A 55 19.04 3.78 0.59
N SER A 56 18.57 2.54 0.67
CA SER A 56 19.05 1.44 -0.19
C SER A 56 18.67 1.66 -1.65
N TRP A 57 17.56 2.33 -1.93
CA TRP A 57 17.14 2.72 -3.27
C TRP A 57 17.91 3.94 -3.82
N GLY A 58 18.65 4.67 -2.99
CA GLY A 58 19.43 5.84 -3.40
C GLY A 58 18.60 7.12 -3.58
N ILE A 59 17.40 7.20 -2.99
CA ILE A 59 16.46 8.33 -3.13
C ILE A 59 16.20 9.06 -1.81
N GLU A 60 16.99 8.80 -0.79
CA GLU A 60 16.89 9.51 0.49
C GLU A 60 16.93 11.03 0.29
N GLY A 61 15.97 11.74 0.89
CA GLY A 61 15.81 13.19 0.73
C GLY A 61 15.31 13.65 -0.65
N CYS A 62 14.91 12.75 -1.53
CA CYS A 62 14.36 13.08 -2.86
C CYS A 62 12.82 13.06 -2.92
N ILE A 63 12.15 12.54 -1.90
CA ILE A 63 10.69 12.32 -1.86
C ILE A 63 10.05 13.42 -1.01
N ASP A 64 8.96 13.99 -1.48
CA ASP A 64 8.18 15.01 -0.79
C ASP A 64 6.97 14.43 -0.06
N PHE A 65 6.34 13.39 -0.64
CA PHE A 65 5.23 12.66 -0.02
C PHE A 65 5.13 11.22 -0.55
N VAL A 66 4.48 10.36 0.22
CA VAL A 66 4.14 8.98 -0.15
C VAL A 66 2.64 8.79 -0.03
N VAL A 67 2.02 8.27 -1.07
CA VAL A 67 0.69 7.66 -1.05
C VAL A 67 0.91 6.16 -1.01
N GLY A 68 0.75 5.58 0.17
CA GLY A 68 1.00 4.18 0.45
C GLY A 68 -0.26 3.34 0.54
N SER A 69 -0.07 2.04 0.74
CA SER A 69 -1.14 1.06 0.98
C SER A 69 -2.26 1.15 -0.07
N GLY A 70 -1.90 1.35 -1.35
CA GLY A 70 -2.86 1.46 -2.45
C GLY A 70 -3.72 2.71 -2.43
N GLY A 71 -3.38 3.72 -1.63
CA GLY A 71 -4.13 4.98 -1.52
C GLY A 71 -4.76 5.26 -0.16
N SER A 72 -4.69 4.31 0.78
CA SER A 72 -5.28 4.47 2.12
C SER A 72 -4.35 5.15 3.13
N GLU A 73 -3.15 5.55 2.72
CA GLU A 73 -2.13 6.11 3.58
C GLU A 73 -1.43 7.27 2.88
N ILE A 74 -1.25 8.38 3.58
CA ILE A 74 -0.49 9.55 3.12
C ILE A 74 0.54 9.90 4.18
N ASP A 75 1.81 9.93 3.77
CA ASP A 75 2.94 10.38 4.58
C ASP A 75 3.61 11.56 3.86
N ASP A 76 3.36 12.77 4.35
CA ASP A 76 3.81 14.01 3.72
C ASP A 76 4.97 14.61 4.51
N TYR A 77 6.16 14.59 3.93
CA TYR A 77 7.38 15.07 4.57
C TYR A 77 7.53 16.58 4.58
N ILE A 78 6.83 17.30 3.68
CA ILE A 78 6.84 18.76 3.65
C ILE A 78 5.97 19.31 4.76
N LEU A 79 4.76 18.73 4.90
CA LEU A 79 3.77 19.15 5.89
C LEU A 79 3.99 18.49 7.26
N ASN A 80 4.89 17.49 7.34
CA ASN A 80 5.08 16.64 8.51
C ASN A 80 3.74 16.04 8.97
N LEU A 81 2.99 15.49 8.02
CA LEU A 81 1.64 14.95 8.21
C LEU A 81 1.63 13.47 7.86
N TYR A 82 1.07 12.66 8.76
CA TYR A 82 0.70 11.28 8.50
C TYR A 82 -0.80 11.10 8.71
N GLN A 83 -1.48 10.45 7.76
CA GLN A 83 -2.89 10.11 7.90
C GLN A 83 -3.23 8.78 7.25
N GLU A 84 -4.21 8.10 7.83
CA GLU A 84 -4.83 6.90 7.29
C GLU A 84 -6.27 7.22 6.89
N ASN A 85 -6.68 6.78 5.69
CA ASN A 85 -8.00 7.03 5.14
C ASN A 85 -8.67 5.72 4.74
N HIS A 86 -10.00 5.69 4.78
CA HIS A 86 -10.75 4.53 4.30
C HIS A 86 -10.28 3.22 4.94
N THR A 87 -10.38 3.13 6.25
CA THR A 87 -9.93 1.98 7.03
C THR A 87 -11.05 0.97 7.26
N LEU A 88 -10.70 -0.31 7.43
CA LEU A 88 -11.61 -1.39 7.81
C LEU A 88 -11.86 -1.36 9.32
N SER A 89 -13.11 -1.47 9.75
CA SER A 89 -13.43 -1.58 11.17
C SER A 89 -12.99 -2.95 11.74
N PRO A 90 -12.68 -3.03 13.05
CA PRO A 90 -12.38 -4.29 13.72
C PRO A 90 -13.45 -5.37 13.51
N ASP A 91 -14.74 -5.00 13.56
CA ASP A 91 -15.84 -5.93 13.38
C ASP A 91 -15.86 -6.50 11.96
N LEU A 92 -15.63 -5.67 10.94
CA LEU A 92 -15.54 -6.13 9.57
C LEU A 92 -14.34 -7.06 9.35
N ILE A 93 -13.18 -6.73 9.94
CA ILE A 93 -11.99 -7.60 9.88
C ILE A 93 -12.31 -8.98 10.50
N LYS A 94 -12.93 -9.02 11.68
CA LYS A 94 -13.34 -10.26 12.33
C LYS A 94 -14.37 -11.05 11.51
N GLU A 95 -15.31 -10.35 10.85
CA GLU A 95 -16.28 -10.97 9.95
C GLU A 95 -15.57 -11.62 8.75
N ILE A 96 -14.61 -10.92 8.12
CA ILE A 96 -13.80 -11.49 7.03
C ILE A 96 -13.02 -12.70 7.53
N MET A 97 -12.30 -12.61 8.63
CA MET A 97 -11.53 -13.72 9.18
C MET A 97 -12.41 -14.94 9.46
N ASN A 98 -13.61 -14.73 10.05
CA ASN A 98 -14.55 -15.82 10.31
C ASN A 98 -15.08 -16.48 9.03
N HIS A 99 -15.19 -15.71 7.93
CA HIS A 99 -15.59 -16.24 6.61
C HIS A 99 -14.60 -17.24 6.03
N TYR A 100 -13.31 -17.13 6.42
CA TYR A 100 -12.21 -17.99 5.96
C TYR A 100 -11.68 -18.95 7.04
N LYS A 101 -12.33 -19.06 8.20
CA LYS A 101 -11.83 -19.81 9.36
C LYS A 101 -11.56 -21.29 9.12
N ASP A 102 -12.24 -21.89 8.13
CA ASP A 102 -12.15 -23.29 7.73
C ASP A 102 -11.17 -23.50 6.55
N MET A 103 -10.46 -22.47 6.13
CA MET A 103 -9.53 -22.50 5.01
C MET A 103 -8.07 -22.53 5.48
N ASP A 104 -7.20 -23.13 4.66
CA ASP A 104 -5.75 -23.18 4.93
C ASP A 104 -5.10 -21.87 4.49
N CYS A 105 -5.22 -20.85 5.36
CA CYS A 105 -4.64 -19.53 5.17
C CYS A 105 -4.26 -18.91 6.50
N ASN A 106 -3.48 -17.85 6.45
CA ASN A 106 -3.18 -16.98 7.59
C ASN A 106 -3.66 -15.56 7.28
N PHE A 107 -3.76 -14.75 8.31
CA PHE A 107 -4.13 -13.34 8.21
C PHE A 107 -2.98 -12.47 8.67
N THR A 108 -2.86 -11.27 8.09
CA THR A 108 -1.91 -10.31 8.59
C THR A 108 -2.38 -8.87 8.37
N ILE A 109 -1.91 -8.01 9.27
CA ILE A 109 -2.12 -6.56 9.23
C ILE A 109 -0.75 -5.91 9.43
N CYS A 110 -0.36 -5.01 8.52
CA CYS A 110 0.79 -4.14 8.73
C CYS A 110 0.34 -2.87 9.45
N HIS A 111 0.99 -2.56 10.57
CA HIS A 111 0.71 -1.38 11.36
C HIS A 111 1.99 -0.87 12.03
N GLU A 112 2.28 0.42 11.88
CA GLU A 112 3.49 1.07 12.40
C GLU A 112 4.79 0.34 12.04
N GLY A 113 4.88 -0.15 10.78
CA GLY A 113 6.07 -0.85 10.28
C GLY A 113 6.25 -2.25 10.84
N ILE A 114 5.24 -2.82 11.50
CA ILE A 114 5.25 -4.17 12.06
C ILE A 114 4.14 -5.00 11.42
N LEU A 115 4.46 -6.23 11.06
CA LEU A 115 3.52 -7.20 10.52
C LEU A 115 2.92 -8.03 11.66
N TYR A 116 1.62 -7.90 11.89
CA TYR A 116 0.89 -8.65 12.92
C TYR A 116 0.15 -9.83 12.31
N ALA A 117 0.24 -11.01 12.92
CA ALA A 117 -0.45 -12.22 12.47
C ALA A 117 -0.99 -13.04 13.65
N PRO A 118 -2.10 -13.78 13.50
CA PRO A 118 -2.64 -14.63 14.57
C PRO A 118 -1.85 -15.92 14.79
N LYS A 119 -1.05 -16.35 13.81
CA LYS A 119 -0.18 -17.54 13.94
C LYS A 119 1.15 -17.33 13.24
N ASP A 120 2.18 -18.02 13.74
CA ASP A 120 3.51 -18.07 13.16
C ASP A 120 3.58 -19.16 12.08
N ASP A 121 3.95 -18.77 10.86
CA ASP A 121 4.19 -19.69 9.74
C ASP A 121 5.26 -19.14 8.79
N ASP A 122 5.66 -19.97 7.81
CA ASP A 122 6.71 -19.59 6.87
C ASP A 122 6.30 -18.42 5.96
N TYR A 123 5.00 -18.26 5.69
CA TYR A 123 4.51 -17.14 4.87
C TYR A 123 4.74 -15.80 5.56
N ILE A 124 4.39 -15.70 6.86
CA ILE A 124 4.59 -14.47 7.65
C ILE A 124 6.07 -14.15 7.78
N ARG A 125 6.90 -15.17 8.06
CA ARG A 125 8.35 -15.00 8.18
C ARG A 125 8.96 -14.51 6.87
N ASN A 126 8.63 -15.15 5.75
CA ASN A 126 9.15 -14.79 4.44
C ASN A 126 8.68 -13.39 4.00
N MET A 127 7.44 -13.01 4.30
CA MET A 127 6.92 -11.68 4.01
C MET A 127 7.67 -10.62 4.81
N ALA A 128 7.82 -10.82 6.12
CA ALA A 128 8.52 -9.89 6.99
C ALA A 128 10.00 -9.72 6.58
N GLU A 129 10.67 -10.81 6.20
CA GLU A 129 12.04 -10.77 5.67
C GLU A 129 12.11 -10.02 4.34
N GLY A 130 11.18 -10.30 3.41
CA GLY A 130 11.13 -9.65 2.10
C GLY A 130 10.87 -8.14 2.16
N ASP A 131 10.04 -7.71 3.10
CA ASP A 131 9.73 -6.30 3.34
C ASP A 131 10.74 -5.60 4.27
N GLY A 132 11.65 -6.36 4.90
CA GLY A 132 12.64 -5.82 5.85
C GLY A 132 12.00 -5.23 7.11
N ILE A 133 10.87 -5.81 7.57
CA ILE A 133 10.10 -5.36 8.74
C ILE A 133 10.00 -6.45 9.81
N GLU A 134 9.76 -6.04 11.05
CA GLU A 134 9.49 -6.95 12.16
C GLU A 134 8.11 -7.59 12.00
N TYR A 135 7.92 -8.84 12.46
CA TYR A 135 6.60 -9.42 12.63
C TYR A 135 6.34 -9.83 14.08
N ARG A 136 5.07 -9.85 14.48
CA ARG A 136 4.61 -10.26 15.81
C ARG A 136 3.38 -11.16 15.70
N VAL A 137 3.40 -12.24 16.48
CA VAL A 137 2.23 -13.10 16.65
C VAL A 137 1.41 -12.56 17.81
N VAL A 138 0.13 -12.29 17.54
CA VAL A 138 -0.81 -11.69 18.51
C VAL A 138 -2.18 -12.35 18.40
N ASP A 139 -2.93 -12.31 19.50
CA ASP A 139 -4.33 -12.68 19.47
C ASP A 139 -5.16 -11.55 18.84
N PHE A 140 -5.73 -11.77 17.65
CA PHE A 140 -6.52 -10.78 16.93
C PHE A 140 -7.83 -10.41 17.65
N ASP A 141 -8.34 -11.24 18.54
CA ASP A 141 -9.52 -10.87 19.35
C ASP A 141 -9.21 -9.70 20.30
N THR A 142 -7.99 -9.64 20.79
CA THR A 142 -7.51 -8.58 21.66
C THR A 142 -6.75 -7.47 20.94
N PHE A 143 -6.12 -7.78 19.80
CA PHE A 143 -5.35 -6.83 19.02
C PHE A 143 -6.23 -5.84 18.23
N LEU A 144 -7.34 -6.30 17.68
CA LEU A 144 -8.23 -5.48 16.82
C LEU A 144 -9.06 -4.48 17.65
N THR A 145 -8.42 -3.42 18.12
CA THR A 145 -9.02 -2.38 18.96
C THR A 145 -9.32 -1.08 18.22
N ARG A 146 -8.85 -0.93 16.99
CA ARG A 146 -9.01 0.26 16.15
C ARG A 146 -9.24 -0.15 14.70
N PRO A 147 -9.66 0.76 13.80
CA PRO A 147 -9.67 0.50 12.36
C PRO A 147 -8.25 0.33 11.80
N TYR A 148 -8.11 -0.48 10.72
CA TYR A 148 -6.85 -0.75 10.02
C TYR A 148 -7.01 -0.56 8.52
N ARG A 149 -5.94 -0.21 7.82
CA ARG A 149 -5.95 0.11 6.38
C ARG A 149 -6.38 -1.05 5.51
N LYS A 150 -5.88 -2.24 5.80
CA LYS A 150 -6.17 -3.48 5.05
C LYS A 150 -6.01 -4.71 5.93
N LEU A 151 -6.69 -5.77 5.54
CA LEU A 151 -6.46 -7.14 6.00
C LEU A 151 -5.90 -7.95 4.84
N MET A 152 -4.77 -8.61 5.06
CA MET A 152 -4.17 -9.50 4.07
C MET A 152 -4.42 -10.96 4.45
N ILE A 153 -4.78 -11.78 3.48
CA ILE A 153 -4.87 -13.23 3.59
C ILE A 153 -3.65 -13.81 2.88
N ILE A 154 -2.89 -14.65 3.57
CA ILE A 154 -1.71 -15.31 3.03
C ILE A 154 -2.00 -16.81 2.93
N CYS A 155 -1.71 -17.40 1.76
CA CYS A 155 -1.89 -18.82 1.53
C CYS A 155 -0.85 -19.36 0.53
N ASN A 156 -0.84 -20.69 0.36
CA ASN A 156 -0.09 -21.28 -0.74
C ASN A 156 -0.60 -20.76 -2.09
N PRO A 157 0.27 -20.40 -3.05
CA PRO A 157 -0.14 -19.94 -4.37
C PRO A 157 -1.12 -20.88 -5.09
N SER A 158 -0.98 -22.19 -4.92
CA SER A 158 -1.90 -23.18 -5.49
C SER A 158 -3.29 -23.15 -4.85
N TYR A 159 -3.42 -22.54 -3.66
CA TYR A 159 -4.68 -22.42 -2.92
C TYR A 159 -5.40 -21.08 -3.17
N MET A 160 -4.72 -20.09 -3.78
CA MET A 160 -5.27 -18.78 -4.05
C MET A 160 -6.59 -18.80 -4.83
N PRO A 161 -6.82 -19.65 -5.86
CA PRO A 161 -8.10 -19.73 -6.55
C PRO A 161 -9.28 -20.03 -5.61
N GLN A 162 -9.07 -20.83 -4.56
CA GLN A 162 -10.11 -21.17 -3.57
C GLN A 162 -10.39 -19.98 -2.65
N ILE A 163 -9.38 -19.18 -2.29
CA ILE A 163 -9.54 -17.92 -1.54
C ILE A 163 -10.39 -16.94 -2.36
N VAL A 164 -10.08 -16.76 -3.66
CA VAL A 164 -10.82 -15.88 -4.57
C VAL A 164 -12.28 -16.36 -4.74
N GLU A 165 -12.50 -17.66 -4.93
CA GLU A 165 -13.86 -18.22 -5.02
C GLU A 165 -14.65 -17.97 -3.74
N ARG A 166 -14.04 -18.21 -2.56
CA ARG A 166 -14.67 -17.95 -1.26
C ARG A 166 -15.03 -16.48 -1.09
N SER A 167 -14.21 -15.55 -1.58
CA SER A 167 -14.47 -14.12 -1.49
C SER A 167 -15.75 -13.69 -2.20
N GLN A 168 -16.12 -14.35 -3.28
CA GLN A 168 -17.35 -14.06 -4.05
C GLN A 168 -18.63 -14.37 -3.24
N ALA A 169 -18.53 -15.26 -2.26
CA ALA A 169 -19.62 -15.60 -1.35
C ALA A 169 -19.67 -14.67 -0.12
N PHE A 170 -18.68 -13.82 0.07
CA PHE A 170 -18.67 -12.86 1.17
C PHE A 170 -19.75 -11.80 0.97
N LYS A 171 -20.74 -11.79 1.87
CA LYS A 171 -21.87 -10.86 1.84
C LYS A 171 -21.88 -10.10 3.14
N ASN A 172 -21.35 -8.88 3.13
CA ASN A 172 -21.63 -7.91 4.17
C ASN A 172 -22.81 -7.04 3.71
N LYS A 173 -23.85 -6.90 4.55
CA LYS A 173 -25.08 -6.17 4.20
C LYS A 173 -24.87 -4.66 4.15
N ASP A 174 -23.98 -4.16 4.99
CA ASP A 174 -23.82 -2.72 5.24
C ASP A 174 -22.51 -2.16 4.65
N TYR A 175 -21.57 -3.04 4.29
CA TYR A 175 -20.24 -2.65 3.83
C TYR A 175 -19.68 -3.64 2.80
N LYS A 176 -19.26 -3.14 1.66
CA LYS A 176 -18.58 -3.92 0.63
C LYS A 176 -17.09 -3.62 0.71
N ALA A 177 -16.32 -4.48 1.35
CA ALA A 177 -14.88 -4.46 1.18
C ALA A 177 -14.53 -4.82 -0.27
N SER A 178 -13.63 -4.07 -0.88
CA SER A 178 -12.98 -4.49 -2.11
C SER A 178 -11.89 -5.50 -1.77
N ALA A 179 -11.69 -6.47 -2.65
CA ALA A 179 -10.68 -7.49 -2.45
C ALA A 179 -10.00 -7.85 -3.76
N LEU A 180 -8.69 -7.98 -3.74
CA LEU A 180 -7.89 -8.28 -4.93
C LEU A 180 -6.68 -9.17 -4.60
N VAL A 181 -6.24 -9.93 -5.61
CA VAL A 181 -4.96 -10.64 -5.58
C VAL A 181 -3.87 -9.63 -5.89
N THR A 182 -2.92 -9.44 -4.97
CA THR A 182 -1.78 -8.53 -5.16
C THR A 182 -0.50 -9.27 -5.51
N THR A 183 -0.36 -10.49 -5.03
CA THR A 183 0.71 -11.41 -5.42
C THR A 183 0.16 -12.84 -5.53
N SER A 184 0.97 -13.78 -5.98
CA SER A 184 0.54 -15.19 -6.08
C SER A 184 0.10 -15.81 -4.73
N PHE A 185 0.49 -15.24 -3.61
CA PHE A 185 0.23 -15.76 -2.26
C PHE A 185 -0.52 -14.76 -1.35
N LEU A 186 -0.82 -13.54 -1.84
CA LEU A 186 -1.51 -12.48 -1.08
C LEU A 186 -2.85 -12.12 -1.71
N TYR A 187 -3.89 -12.10 -0.86
CA TYR A 187 -5.22 -11.59 -1.15
C TYR A 187 -5.58 -10.50 -0.15
N GLU A 188 -5.84 -9.29 -0.62
CA GLU A 188 -6.03 -8.12 0.24
C GLU A 188 -7.46 -7.65 0.27
N TYR A 189 -7.98 -7.37 1.46
CA TYR A 189 -9.24 -6.68 1.72
C TYR A 189 -8.96 -5.24 2.13
N MET A 190 -9.64 -4.30 1.46
CA MET A 190 -9.55 -2.85 1.71
C MET A 190 -10.95 -2.22 1.66
N ASP A 191 -11.07 -0.99 2.12
CA ASP A 191 -12.26 -0.17 1.88
C ASP A 191 -12.46 0.04 0.37
N PRO A 192 -13.70 -0.07 -0.16
CA PRO A 192 -13.95 0.05 -1.60
C PRO A 192 -13.68 1.44 -2.18
N HIS A 193 -13.47 2.46 -1.35
CA HIS A 193 -13.10 3.80 -1.79
C HIS A 193 -11.58 3.98 -1.91
N VAL A 194 -10.79 2.98 -1.50
CA VAL A 194 -9.33 3.00 -1.64
C VAL A 194 -8.94 2.78 -3.08
N SER A 195 -8.17 3.70 -3.61
CA SER A 195 -7.44 3.55 -4.87
C SER A 195 -6.23 4.47 -4.87
N LYS A 196 -5.21 4.14 -5.64
CA LYS A 196 -4.05 5.03 -5.84
C LYS A 196 -4.50 6.44 -6.26
N SER A 197 -5.50 6.53 -7.12
CA SER A 197 -6.07 7.79 -7.60
C SER A 197 -6.75 8.59 -6.49
N SER A 198 -7.56 7.95 -5.63
CA SER A 198 -8.22 8.66 -4.51
C SER A 198 -7.20 9.20 -3.51
N GLY A 199 -6.22 8.39 -3.13
CA GLY A 199 -5.14 8.81 -2.22
C GLY A 199 -4.26 9.91 -2.82
N LEU A 200 -3.91 9.79 -4.11
CA LEU A 200 -3.14 10.82 -4.82
C LEU A 200 -3.89 12.15 -4.90
N LYS A 201 -5.16 12.12 -5.24
CA LYS A 201 -6.01 13.33 -5.27
C LYS A 201 -6.03 14.03 -3.91
N GLU A 202 -6.12 13.27 -2.84
CA GLU A 202 -6.10 13.81 -1.49
C GLU A 202 -4.73 14.39 -1.13
N ALA A 203 -3.63 13.66 -1.36
CA ALA A 203 -2.28 14.14 -1.13
C ALA A 203 -2.00 15.45 -1.90
N LEU A 204 -2.36 15.52 -3.18
CA LEU A 204 -2.19 16.73 -3.99
C LEU A 204 -3.03 17.90 -3.46
N SER A 205 -4.24 17.63 -2.95
CA SER A 205 -5.11 18.67 -2.39
C SER A 205 -4.51 19.38 -1.19
N LEU A 206 -3.70 18.70 -0.38
CA LEU A 206 -2.96 19.27 0.75
C LEU A 206 -1.99 20.38 0.30
N HIS A 207 -1.50 20.29 -0.94
CA HIS A 207 -0.59 21.27 -1.56
C HIS A 207 -1.30 22.25 -2.52
N ASN A 208 -2.63 22.24 -2.57
CA ASN A 208 -3.42 23.02 -3.55
C ASN A 208 -2.98 22.74 -5.01
N ILE A 209 -2.77 21.46 -5.34
CA ILE A 209 -2.43 20.95 -6.66
C ILE A 209 -3.60 20.12 -7.18
N SER A 210 -4.05 20.37 -8.42
CA SER A 210 -5.07 19.55 -9.06
C SER A 210 -4.45 18.34 -9.76
N MET A 211 -5.22 17.28 -9.99
CA MET A 211 -4.77 16.10 -10.76
C MET A 211 -4.24 16.49 -12.14
N SER A 212 -4.83 17.49 -12.82
CA SER A 212 -4.37 17.99 -14.12
C SER A 212 -2.99 18.68 -14.10
N GLN A 213 -2.46 18.98 -12.93
CA GLN A 213 -1.12 19.54 -12.70
C GLN A 213 -0.12 18.47 -12.21
N CYS A 214 -0.54 17.21 -12.17
CA CYS A 214 0.28 16.07 -11.80
C CYS A 214 0.65 15.25 -13.04
N MET A 215 1.89 14.78 -13.09
CA MET A 215 2.35 13.78 -14.06
C MET A 215 2.57 12.48 -13.29
N ALA A 216 1.89 11.40 -13.69
CA ALA A 216 2.00 10.09 -13.05
C ALA A 216 2.74 9.09 -13.95
N PHE A 217 3.51 8.20 -13.34
CA PHE A 217 4.19 7.08 -13.96
C PHE A 217 3.83 5.80 -13.22
N GLY A 218 3.52 4.74 -13.95
CA GLY A 218 3.17 3.42 -13.42
C GLY A 218 3.15 2.38 -14.54
N ASP A 219 3.09 1.10 -14.19
CA ASP A 219 3.16 -0.04 -15.13
C ASP A 219 2.02 -1.06 -14.93
N GLU A 220 1.22 -0.92 -13.87
CA GLU A 220 0.14 -1.83 -13.53
C GLU A 220 -1.25 -1.23 -13.78
N ASP A 221 -2.27 -2.08 -13.87
CA ASP A 221 -3.67 -1.68 -14.08
C ASP A 221 -4.20 -0.73 -13.00
N ASN A 222 -3.71 -0.85 -11.76
CA ASN A 222 -4.08 0.02 -10.65
C ASN A 222 -3.49 1.44 -10.76
N ASP A 223 -2.55 1.67 -11.70
CA ASP A 223 -2.00 2.99 -12.02
C ASP A 223 -2.81 3.73 -13.09
N ILE A 224 -3.65 3.03 -13.85
CA ILE A 224 -4.43 3.62 -14.96
C ILE A 224 -5.33 4.76 -14.47
N ASP A 225 -5.92 4.63 -13.30
CA ASP A 225 -6.78 5.66 -12.73
C ASP A 225 -6.01 6.93 -12.31
N ASN A 226 -4.70 6.81 -12.00
CA ASN A 226 -3.83 7.96 -11.76
C ASN A 226 -3.50 8.74 -13.04
N MET A 227 -3.64 8.10 -14.21
CA MET A 227 -3.24 8.65 -15.52
C MET A 227 -4.43 9.29 -16.28
N LYS A 228 -5.66 9.18 -15.77
CA LYS A 228 -6.87 9.79 -16.33
C LYS A 228 -7.16 11.16 -15.73
#